data_34559ca8f404901f9c9fe4e05f26bbc5
#
_entry.id   34559ca8f404901f9c9fe4e05f26bbc5
#
_cell.length_a   1.000
_cell.length_b   1.000
_cell.length_c   1.000
_cell.angle_alpha   90.00
_cell.angle_beta   90.00
_cell.angle_gamma   90.00
#
_symmetry.space_group_name_H-M   'P 1'
#
loop_
_entity.id
_entity.type
_entity.pdbx_description
1 polymer ?
#
loop_
_entity_poly.entity_id
_entity_poly.type
_entity_poly.pdbx_seq_one_letter_code
_entity_poly.pdbx_strand_id
1 'polypeptide(L)'
;VRDLCVDVPTTGLQFSVHESTNKARDALIPFKAKLSLSAIATQGTKWFYATGRQPFFNYCAHEGNTSNEDARRLYDLFNPEIWQATISVVCERDESVAAANRRQRELAQNFMEKLMNYGFSTRCFDPAGQDDIGGGCGQLWFVQDWMKKHPTLARPSVGRVFPVVHAPREVTEELRNSLT
;
A
#
# COMPACT_ATOMS: atom_id res chain seq x y z
N VAL A 1 -3.29 8.98 -18.44
CA VAL A 1 -4.13 8.24 -17.48
C VAL A 1 -5.49 8.94 -17.32
N ARG A 2 -5.52 10.26 -17.01
CA ARG A 2 -6.78 10.99 -16.84
C ARG A 2 -7.69 10.86 -18.06
N ASP A 3 -7.17 11.11 -19.25
CA ASP A 3 -7.94 11.14 -20.49
C ASP A 3 -8.47 9.75 -20.90
N LEU A 4 -7.72 8.70 -20.56
CA LEU A 4 -8.15 7.30 -20.79
C LEU A 4 -9.27 6.84 -19.85
N CYS A 5 -9.41 7.45 -18.69
CA CYS A 5 -10.31 6.97 -17.63
C CYS A 5 -11.56 7.84 -17.46
N VAL A 6 -11.62 9.03 -18.07
CA VAL A 6 -12.80 9.91 -17.97
C VAL A 6 -14.02 9.26 -18.60
N ASP A 7 -13.84 8.61 -19.74
CA ASP A 7 -14.91 8.01 -20.53
C ASP A 7 -15.37 6.62 -20.01
N VAL A 8 -14.66 6.06 -18.99
CA VAL A 8 -15.02 4.77 -18.40
C VAL A 8 -15.68 4.97 -17.03
N PRO A 9 -17.01 4.87 -16.92
CA PRO A 9 -17.76 5.26 -15.71
C PRO A 9 -17.39 4.45 -14.46
N THR A 10 -16.92 3.22 -14.65
CA THR A 10 -16.57 2.28 -13.55
C THR A 10 -15.12 2.37 -13.09
N THR A 11 -14.30 3.20 -13.74
CA THR A 11 -12.88 3.34 -13.38
C THR A 11 -12.71 4.18 -12.11
N GLY A 12 -12.00 3.62 -11.12
CA GLY A 12 -11.50 4.34 -9.95
C GLY A 12 -10.06 4.81 -10.16
N LEU A 13 -9.68 5.87 -9.45
CA LEU A 13 -8.31 6.39 -9.46
C LEU A 13 -7.72 6.34 -8.06
N GLN A 14 -6.57 5.69 -7.92
CA GLN A 14 -5.83 5.61 -6.66
C GLN A 14 -4.35 5.96 -6.88
N PHE A 15 -3.79 6.74 -5.97
CA PHE A 15 -2.39 7.12 -5.98
C PHE A 15 -1.64 6.51 -4.80
N SER A 16 -0.46 5.95 -5.05
CA SER A 16 0.47 5.51 -4.01
C SER A 16 1.16 6.72 -3.38
N VAL A 17 0.74 7.09 -2.19
CA VAL A 17 1.26 8.24 -1.42
C VAL A 17 2.30 7.76 -0.40
N HIS A 18 1.93 6.89 0.52
CA HIS A 18 2.73 6.15 1.48
C HIS A 18 3.48 6.98 2.52
N GLU A 19 3.64 8.29 2.32
CA GLU A 19 4.30 9.21 3.25
C GLU A 19 3.63 10.58 3.24
N SER A 20 3.70 11.30 4.36
CA SER A 20 3.09 12.63 4.51
C SER A 20 3.97 13.78 4.00
N THR A 21 5.25 13.48 3.68
CA THR A 21 6.20 14.47 3.14
C THR A 21 6.93 13.94 1.91
N ASN A 22 7.31 14.84 0.98
CA ASN A 22 8.11 14.43 -0.17
C ASN A 22 9.47 13.86 0.25
N LYS A 23 10.11 14.40 1.29
CA LYS A 23 11.40 13.94 1.78
C LYS A 23 11.34 12.48 2.26
N ALA A 24 10.36 12.13 3.09
CA ALA A 24 10.19 10.76 3.56
C ALA A 24 9.81 9.83 2.41
N ARG A 25 8.94 10.30 1.51
CA ARG A 25 8.53 9.55 0.32
C ARG A 25 9.69 9.31 -0.65
N ASP A 26 10.64 10.23 -0.76
CA ASP A 26 11.83 10.06 -1.60
C ASP A 26 12.78 9.00 -1.03
N ALA A 27 12.87 8.91 0.28
CA ALA A 27 13.63 7.86 0.96
C ALA A 27 12.96 6.47 0.80
N LEU A 28 11.62 6.40 0.92
CA LEU A 28 10.88 5.15 0.78
C LEU A 28 10.80 4.66 -0.66
N ILE A 29 10.60 5.59 -1.60
CA ILE A 29 10.45 5.30 -3.03
C ILE A 29 11.53 6.08 -3.79
N PRO A 30 12.72 5.51 -4.01
CA PRO A 30 13.86 6.25 -4.60
C PRO A 30 13.73 6.52 -6.11
N PHE A 31 12.59 6.26 -6.71
CA PHE A 31 12.32 6.53 -8.13
C PHE A 31 12.20 8.03 -8.39
N LYS A 32 13.10 8.58 -9.21
CA LYS A 32 13.21 10.04 -9.43
C LYS A 32 12.06 10.66 -10.23
N ALA A 33 11.44 9.90 -11.15
CA ALA A 33 10.39 10.41 -12.03
C ALA A 33 8.97 10.33 -11.42
N LYS A 34 8.83 10.07 -10.11
CA LYS A 34 7.53 10.09 -9.45
C LYS A 34 6.99 11.50 -9.26
N LEU A 35 5.66 11.63 -9.26
CA LEU A 35 4.98 12.89 -8.95
C LEU A 35 5.22 13.29 -7.48
N SER A 36 5.37 14.59 -7.22
CA SER A 36 5.33 15.13 -5.85
C SER A 36 3.94 14.97 -5.23
N LEU A 37 3.84 15.06 -3.90
CA LEU A 37 2.55 14.98 -3.20
C LEU A 37 1.58 16.06 -3.65
N SER A 38 2.05 17.30 -3.84
CA SER A 38 1.23 18.40 -4.34
C SER A 38 0.76 18.17 -5.80
N ALA A 39 1.61 17.58 -6.63
CA ALA A 39 1.23 17.21 -7.99
C ALA A 39 0.18 16.10 -7.99
N ILE A 40 0.29 15.11 -7.11
CA ILE A 40 -0.73 14.07 -6.91
C ILE A 40 -2.06 14.70 -6.49
N ALA A 41 -2.04 15.58 -5.47
CA ALA A 41 -3.23 16.27 -4.99
C ALA A 41 -3.91 17.05 -6.13
N THR A 42 -3.13 17.78 -6.92
CA THR A 42 -3.65 18.52 -8.08
C THR A 42 -4.27 17.59 -9.12
N GLN A 43 -3.63 16.48 -9.47
CA GLN A 43 -4.13 15.57 -10.51
C GLN A 43 -5.40 14.84 -10.08
N GLY A 44 -5.49 14.41 -8.82
CA GLY A 44 -6.69 13.76 -8.31
C GLY A 44 -7.86 14.75 -8.17
N THR A 45 -7.60 15.98 -7.75
CA THR A 45 -8.63 17.05 -7.73
C THR A 45 -9.16 17.35 -9.13
N LYS A 46 -8.29 17.44 -10.14
CA LYS A 46 -8.71 17.57 -11.55
C LYS A 46 -9.55 16.38 -12.02
N TRP A 47 -9.19 15.16 -11.58
CA TRP A 47 -9.99 13.97 -11.85
C TRP A 47 -11.39 14.06 -11.25
N PHE A 48 -11.51 14.49 -10.00
CA PHE A 48 -12.80 14.67 -9.32
C PHE A 48 -13.70 15.63 -10.09
N TYR A 49 -13.21 16.83 -10.43
CA TYR A 49 -14.00 17.81 -11.18
C TYR A 49 -14.35 17.35 -12.60
N ALA A 50 -13.54 16.51 -13.22
CA ALA A 50 -13.83 16.00 -14.55
C ALA A 50 -14.84 14.83 -14.56
N THR A 51 -14.94 14.08 -13.45
CA THR A 51 -15.67 12.80 -13.45
C THR A 51 -16.75 12.70 -12.37
N GLY A 52 -16.76 13.60 -11.37
CA GLY A 52 -17.57 13.51 -10.17
C GLY A 52 -17.18 12.37 -9.22
N ARG A 53 -16.11 11.62 -9.53
CA ARG A 53 -15.65 10.45 -8.75
C ARG A 53 -14.50 10.84 -7.85
N GLN A 54 -14.59 10.46 -6.56
CA GLN A 54 -13.53 10.74 -5.59
C GLN A 54 -12.30 9.87 -5.86
N PRO A 55 -11.10 10.47 -6.00
CA PRO A 55 -9.87 9.71 -6.04
C PRO A 55 -9.48 9.21 -4.65
N PHE A 56 -8.66 8.18 -4.61
CA PHE A 56 -8.10 7.63 -3.39
C PHE A 56 -6.59 7.89 -3.31
N PHE A 57 -6.09 8.19 -2.13
CA PHE A 57 -4.69 7.98 -1.84
C PHE A 57 -4.49 6.68 -1.05
N ASN A 58 -3.50 5.89 -1.42
CA ASN A 58 -3.07 4.71 -0.69
C ASN A 58 -1.88 5.06 0.20
N TYR A 59 -1.96 4.64 1.47
CA TYR A 59 -0.97 4.93 2.49
C TYR A 59 -0.62 3.65 3.25
N CYS A 60 0.63 3.21 3.14
CA CYS A 60 1.15 2.08 3.89
C CYS A 60 1.52 2.56 5.30
N ALA A 61 0.69 2.25 6.29
CA ALA A 61 0.89 2.70 7.66
C ALA A 61 2.02 1.93 8.34
N HIS A 62 2.98 2.66 8.92
CA HIS A 62 4.05 2.14 9.75
C HIS A 62 4.37 3.10 10.91
N GLU A 63 5.18 2.69 11.87
CA GLU A 63 5.44 3.47 13.09
C GLU A 63 5.98 4.88 12.81
N GLY A 64 6.74 5.05 11.74
CA GLY A 64 7.39 6.32 11.38
C GLY A 64 6.49 7.33 10.65
N ASN A 65 5.25 6.94 10.27
CA ASN A 65 4.40 7.78 9.42
C ASN A 65 2.93 7.87 9.87
N THR A 66 2.62 7.50 11.10
CA THR A 66 1.24 7.43 11.63
C THR A 66 0.97 8.40 12.78
N SER A 67 1.75 9.46 12.89
CA SER A 67 1.56 10.51 13.89
C SER A 67 0.33 11.41 13.59
N ASN A 68 -0.11 12.18 14.57
CA ASN A 68 -1.14 13.21 14.36
C ASN A 68 -0.67 14.26 13.36
N GLU A 69 0.62 14.57 13.36
CA GLU A 69 1.21 15.52 12.43
C GLU A 69 1.19 15.00 10.99
N ASP A 70 1.37 13.68 10.79
CA ASP A 70 1.22 13.06 9.48
C ASP A 70 -0.23 13.16 8.96
N ALA A 71 -1.20 12.88 9.83
CA ALA A 71 -2.60 13.03 9.48
C ALA A 71 -2.95 14.48 9.12
N ARG A 72 -2.44 15.46 9.88
CA ARG A 72 -2.62 16.89 9.59
C ARG A 72 -2.01 17.28 8.24
N ARG A 73 -0.78 16.85 7.95
CA ARG A 73 -0.13 17.13 6.64
C ARG A 73 -0.91 16.54 5.47
N LEU A 74 -1.48 15.34 5.64
CA LEU A 74 -2.35 14.75 4.61
C LEU A 74 -3.63 15.56 4.44
N TYR A 75 -4.23 16.05 5.53
CA TYR A 75 -5.38 16.93 5.47
C TYR A 75 -5.07 18.26 4.76
N ASP A 76 -3.91 18.86 5.03
CA ASP A 76 -3.47 20.10 4.38
C ASP A 76 -3.24 19.92 2.85
N LEU A 77 -2.92 18.69 2.42
CA LEU A 77 -2.65 18.34 1.01
C LEU A 77 -3.89 17.87 0.25
N PHE A 78 -4.72 17.08 0.90
CA PHE A 78 -5.84 16.37 0.28
C PHE A 78 -7.16 16.80 0.94
N ASN A 79 -8.00 17.52 0.22
CA ASN A 79 -9.31 17.93 0.75
C ASN A 79 -10.20 16.68 0.97
N PRO A 80 -10.68 16.39 2.19
CA PRO A 80 -11.51 15.21 2.48
C PRO A 80 -12.88 15.20 1.78
N GLU A 81 -13.39 16.34 1.32
CA GLU A 81 -14.60 16.39 0.49
C GLU A 81 -14.38 15.82 -0.92
N ILE A 82 -13.13 15.83 -1.39
CA ILE A 82 -12.72 15.38 -2.72
C ILE A 82 -12.06 14.02 -2.66
N TRP A 83 -11.25 13.76 -1.63
CA TRP A 83 -10.38 12.60 -1.53
C TRP A 83 -10.84 11.59 -0.48
N GLN A 84 -10.60 10.32 -0.77
CA GLN A 84 -10.74 9.23 0.19
C GLN A 84 -9.36 8.60 0.48
N ALA A 85 -9.23 7.93 1.62
CA ALA A 85 -8.01 7.28 2.04
C ALA A 85 -8.14 5.75 2.04
N THR A 86 -7.17 5.06 1.46
CA THR A 86 -6.97 3.63 1.65
C THR A 86 -5.74 3.45 2.53
N ILE A 87 -5.90 2.86 3.69
CA ILE A 87 -4.79 2.58 4.61
C ILE A 87 -4.44 1.10 4.48
N SER A 88 -3.23 0.84 4.01
CA SER A 88 -2.73 -0.52 3.80
C SER A 88 -1.97 -1.00 5.03
N VAL A 89 -2.32 -2.20 5.47
CA VAL A 89 -1.56 -2.95 6.47
C VAL A 89 -0.27 -3.45 5.83
N VAL A 90 0.86 -3.20 6.48
CA VAL A 90 2.19 -3.64 6.02
C VAL A 90 2.57 -4.92 6.76
N CYS A 91 3.00 -5.95 6.05
CA CYS A 91 3.57 -7.14 6.66
C CYS A 91 5.02 -6.89 7.09
N GLU A 92 5.32 -7.09 8.36
CA GLU A 92 6.68 -7.13 8.88
C GLU A 92 7.19 -8.56 8.98
N ARG A 93 8.53 -8.73 8.89
CA ARG A 93 9.15 -10.06 8.73
C ARG A 93 9.76 -10.63 10.00
N ASP A 94 10.07 -9.79 10.99
CA ASP A 94 11.02 -10.14 12.06
C ASP A 94 10.37 -10.75 13.31
N GLU A 95 9.06 -10.84 13.37
CA GLU A 95 8.33 -11.44 14.48
C GLU A 95 7.53 -12.66 14.03
N SER A 96 6.92 -13.38 14.97
CA SER A 96 5.89 -14.34 14.56
C SER A 96 4.87 -13.59 13.72
N VAL A 97 4.61 -14.06 12.51
CA VAL A 97 3.77 -13.38 11.50
C VAL A 97 2.44 -12.89 12.10
N ALA A 98 1.85 -13.66 13.01
CA ALA A 98 0.61 -13.30 13.69
C ALA A 98 0.74 -12.09 14.63
N ALA A 99 1.84 -11.92 15.35
CA ALA A 99 2.04 -10.80 16.29
C ALA A 99 2.36 -9.52 15.51
N ALA A 100 3.25 -9.60 14.51
CA ALA A 100 3.59 -8.49 13.63
C ALA A 100 2.34 -7.96 12.89
N ASN A 101 1.54 -8.85 12.31
CA ASN A 101 0.32 -8.46 11.62
C ASN A 101 -0.73 -7.82 12.54
N ARG A 102 -0.83 -8.26 13.80
CA ARG A 102 -1.73 -7.62 14.77
C ARG A 102 -1.30 -6.18 15.02
N ARG A 103 -0.02 -5.93 15.31
CA ARG A 103 0.53 -4.59 15.54
C ARG A 103 0.33 -3.69 14.33
N GLN A 104 0.57 -4.21 13.13
CA GLN A 104 0.38 -3.45 11.90
C GLN A 104 -1.10 -3.12 11.62
N ARG A 105 -2.03 -4.02 11.95
CA ARG A 105 -3.47 -3.75 11.89
C ARG A 105 -3.89 -2.67 12.87
N GLU A 106 -3.38 -2.72 14.11
CA GLU A 106 -3.64 -1.69 15.13
C GLU A 106 -3.08 -0.33 14.71
N LEU A 107 -1.88 -0.27 14.13
CA LEU A 107 -1.31 0.97 13.57
C LEU A 107 -2.17 1.54 12.46
N ALA A 108 -2.58 0.70 11.51
CA ALA A 108 -3.44 1.12 10.41
C ALA A 108 -4.80 1.63 10.92
N GLN A 109 -5.41 0.91 11.86
CA GLN A 109 -6.69 1.29 12.46
C GLN A 109 -6.59 2.63 13.21
N ASN A 110 -5.60 2.77 14.07
CA ASN A 110 -5.37 4.02 14.81
C ASN A 110 -5.12 5.21 13.88
N PHE A 111 -4.42 4.98 12.77
CA PHE A 111 -4.19 6.04 11.78
C PHE A 111 -5.44 6.40 10.99
N MET A 112 -6.27 5.41 10.65
CA MET A 112 -7.59 5.65 10.05
C MET A 112 -8.46 6.55 10.93
N GLU A 113 -8.51 6.28 12.24
CA GLU A 113 -9.27 7.10 13.20
C GLU A 113 -8.79 8.55 13.21
N LYS A 114 -7.47 8.78 13.17
CA LYS A 114 -6.91 10.14 13.04
C LYS A 114 -7.37 10.83 11.76
N LEU A 115 -7.35 10.14 10.62
CA LEU A 115 -7.81 10.69 9.35
C LEU A 115 -9.33 10.95 9.33
N MET A 116 -10.12 10.06 9.94
CA MET A 116 -11.56 10.26 10.10
C MET A 116 -11.89 11.50 10.95
N ASN A 117 -11.09 11.81 11.97
CA ASN A 117 -11.22 13.04 12.76
C ASN A 117 -10.97 14.30 11.91
N TYR A 118 -10.23 14.22 10.81
CA TYR A 118 -10.06 15.26 9.81
C TYR A 118 -11.12 15.22 8.69
N GLY A 119 -12.11 14.32 8.78
CA GLY A 119 -13.23 14.23 7.83
C GLY A 119 -13.01 13.28 6.65
N PHE A 120 -11.90 12.57 6.57
CA PHE A 120 -11.68 11.60 5.50
C PHE A 120 -12.59 10.37 5.62
N SER A 121 -13.19 9.97 4.51
CA SER A 121 -13.68 8.61 4.35
C SER A 121 -12.49 7.66 4.18
N THR A 122 -12.38 6.65 5.04
CA THR A 122 -11.25 5.74 5.09
C THR A 122 -11.67 4.30 4.86
N ARG A 123 -10.79 3.51 4.25
CA ARG A 123 -10.92 2.05 4.20
C ARG A 123 -9.59 1.40 4.55
N CYS A 124 -9.65 0.26 5.25
CA CYS A 124 -8.48 -0.58 5.48
C CYS A 124 -8.28 -1.53 4.30
N PHE A 125 -7.07 -1.62 3.80
CA PHE A 125 -6.65 -2.67 2.91
C PHE A 125 -5.74 -3.62 3.67
N ASP A 126 -6.32 -4.75 4.08
CA ASP A 126 -5.62 -5.88 4.71
C ASP A 126 -5.71 -7.04 3.71
N PRO A 127 -4.65 -7.29 2.93
CA PRO A 127 -4.70 -8.32 1.89
C PRO A 127 -4.91 -9.69 2.53
N ALA A 128 -6.03 -10.33 2.19
CA ALA A 128 -6.30 -11.70 2.62
C ALA A 128 -5.21 -12.64 2.12
N GLY A 129 -4.75 -13.55 2.98
CA GLY A 129 -3.75 -14.54 2.61
C GLY A 129 -2.29 -14.06 2.66
N GLN A 130 -2.00 -12.86 3.17
CA GLN A 130 -0.62 -12.44 3.42
C GLN A 130 0.13 -13.43 4.30
N ASP A 131 -0.54 -13.95 5.31
CA ASP A 131 0.01 -14.93 6.25
C ASP A 131 0.21 -16.31 5.58
N ASP A 132 -0.63 -16.65 4.60
CA ASP A 132 -0.60 -17.94 3.91
C ASP A 132 0.48 -18.00 2.81
N ILE A 133 0.73 -16.88 2.13
CA ILE A 133 1.67 -16.78 1.02
C ILE A 133 2.94 -16.01 1.37
N GLY A 134 3.04 -15.51 2.60
CA GLY A 134 4.23 -14.87 3.14
C GLY A 134 4.48 -13.44 2.66
N GLY A 135 3.43 -12.67 2.37
CA GLY A 135 3.56 -11.25 2.11
C GLY A 135 2.57 -10.69 1.11
N GLY A 136 2.45 -9.35 1.07
CA GLY A 136 1.63 -8.60 0.13
C GLY A 136 2.30 -8.36 -1.21
N CYS A 137 1.61 -7.62 -2.08
CA CYS A 137 2.13 -7.20 -3.38
C CYS A 137 3.52 -6.55 -3.26
N GLY A 138 4.48 -7.01 -4.04
CA GLY A 138 5.87 -6.54 -4.01
C GLY A 138 6.77 -7.25 -2.97
N GLN A 139 6.21 -7.93 -1.99
CA GLN A 139 6.98 -8.70 -0.99
C GLN A 139 7.08 -10.19 -1.35
N LEU A 140 6.11 -10.71 -2.08
CA LEU A 140 5.98 -12.13 -2.41
C LEU A 140 7.25 -12.76 -2.96
N TRP A 141 7.97 -12.07 -3.83
CA TRP A 141 9.19 -12.59 -4.41
C TRP A 141 10.29 -12.79 -3.35
N PHE A 142 10.51 -11.79 -2.51
CA PHE A 142 11.53 -11.84 -1.45
C PHE A 142 11.22 -12.91 -0.42
N VAL A 143 9.94 -13.04 -0.05
CA VAL A 143 9.50 -14.05 0.90
C VAL A 143 9.65 -15.44 0.31
N GLN A 144 9.25 -15.66 -0.92
CA GLN A 144 9.40 -16.94 -1.60
C GLN A 144 10.88 -17.32 -1.76
N ASP A 145 11.76 -16.37 -2.07
CA ASP A 145 13.20 -16.61 -2.16
C ASP A 145 13.80 -16.93 -0.78
N TRP A 146 13.37 -16.22 0.25
CA TRP A 146 13.77 -16.50 1.63
C TRP A 146 13.29 -17.87 2.10
N MET A 147 12.04 -18.23 1.87
CA MET A 147 11.47 -19.54 2.21
C MET A 147 12.20 -20.68 1.53
N LYS A 148 12.61 -20.52 0.28
CA LYS A 148 13.43 -21.49 -0.45
C LYS A 148 14.81 -21.70 0.19
N LYS A 149 15.40 -20.63 0.70
CA LYS A 149 16.71 -20.65 1.38
C LYS A 149 16.65 -21.20 2.81
N HIS A 150 15.46 -21.15 3.43
CA HIS A 150 15.24 -21.53 4.83
C HIS A 150 14.04 -22.48 4.99
N PRO A 151 14.06 -23.66 4.33
CA PRO A 151 12.89 -24.54 4.28
C PRO A 151 12.45 -25.08 5.65
N THR A 152 13.37 -25.15 6.61
CA THR A 152 13.08 -25.60 7.98
C THR A 152 12.43 -24.53 8.85
N LEU A 153 12.54 -23.27 8.48
CA LEU A 153 11.95 -22.12 9.18
C LEU A 153 10.63 -21.67 8.53
N ALA A 154 10.42 -22.03 7.27
CA ALA A 154 9.19 -21.78 6.55
C ALA A 154 8.11 -22.74 7.09
N ARG A 155 7.33 -22.29 8.06
CA ARG A 155 6.14 -23.05 8.51
C ARG A 155 4.97 -22.67 7.63
N PRO A 156 4.22 -23.66 7.07
CA PRO A 156 2.90 -23.37 6.51
C PRO A 156 2.03 -22.81 7.63
N SER A 157 1.35 -21.69 7.39
CA SER A 157 0.35 -21.18 8.31
C SER A 157 -0.74 -22.24 8.52
N VAL A 158 -1.05 -22.51 9.78
CA VAL A 158 -2.09 -23.47 10.14
C VAL A 158 -3.43 -22.82 9.85
N GLY A 159 -4.04 -23.13 8.69
CA GLY A 159 -5.38 -22.64 8.47
C GLY A 159 -6.00 -22.77 7.09
N ARG A 160 -5.29 -22.62 6.00
CA ARG A 160 -5.77 -22.94 4.64
C ARG A 160 -4.58 -23.23 3.74
N VAL A 161 -4.46 -24.48 3.36
CA VAL A 161 -3.50 -24.89 2.34
C VAL A 161 -4.07 -24.50 0.97
N PHE A 162 -3.81 -23.28 0.53
CA PHE A 162 -3.68 -23.07 -0.89
C PHE A 162 -2.34 -23.66 -1.29
N PRO A 163 -2.28 -24.57 -2.27
CA PRO A 163 -1.00 -25.02 -2.76
C PRO A 163 -0.23 -23.78 -3.19
N VAL A 164 0.91 -23.53 -2.58
CA VAL A 164 1.85 -22.49 -3.04
C VAL A 164 2.20 -22.89 -4.47
N VAL A 165 1.58 -22.24 -5.44
CA VAL A 165 1.95 -22.44 -6.84
C VAL A 165 3.33 -21.83 -6.96
N HIS A 166 4.35 -22.66 -6.92
CA HIS A 166 5.70 -22.25 -7.24
C HIS A 166 5.67 -21.76 -8.69
N ALA A 167 5.92 -20.48 -8.91
CA ALA A 167 6.20 -20.01 -10.25
C ALA A 167 7.33 -20.87 -10.82
N PRO A 168 7.22 -21.39 -12.03
CA PRO A 168 8.28 -22.14 -12.67
C PRO A 168 9.61 -21.37 -12.56
N ARG A 169 10.70 -22.08 -12.34
CA ARG A 169 12.04 -21.48 -12.13
C ARG A 169 12.43 -20.52 -13.26
N GLU A 170 11.99 -20.85 -14.47
CA GLU A 170 12.18 -20.08 -15.70
C GLU A 170 11.53 -18.68 -15.64
N VAL A 171 10.31 -18.58 -15.15
CA VAL A 171 9.59 -17.28 -14.99
C VAL A 171 10.28 -16.37 -13.97
N THR A 172 10.90 -16.96 -12.94
CA THR A 172 11.61 -16.20 -11.90
C THR A 172 12.95 -15.67 -12.43
N GLU A 173 13.60 -16.38 -13.35
CA GLU A 173 14.86 -15.97 -14.00
C GLU A 173 14.60 -14.91 -15.08
N GLU A 174 13.55 -15.04 -15.88
CA GLU A 174 13.15 -14.04 -16.86
C GLU A 174 12.78 -12.70 -16.21
N LEU A 175 12.01 -12.72 -15.11
CA LEU A 175 11.71 -11.52 -14.34
C LEU A 175 12.97 -10.88 -13.72
N ARG A 176 13.93 -11.69 -13.27
CA ARG A 176 15.21 -11.19 -12.72
C ARG A 176 16.03 -10.49 -13.79
N ASN A 177 16.08 -11.05 -15.00
CA ASN A 177 16.84 -10.51 -16.13
C ASN A 177 16.18 -9.28 -16.76
N SER A 178 14.88 -9.09 -16.58
CA SER A 178 14.16 -7.90 -17.04
C SER A 178 14.28 -6.70 -16.10
N LEU A 179 14.80 -6.89 -14.88
CA LEU A 179 14.96 -5.85 -13.86
C LEU A 179 16.42 -5.39 -13.68
N THR A 180 17.37 -6.00 -14.40
CA THR A 180 18.78 -5.59 -14.51
C THR A 180 19.01 -4.83 -15.79
#